data_4deeb28023a613a463f0775fad2e5707
#
_entry.id   4deeb28023a613a463f0775fad2e5707
#
_cell.length_a   1.000
_cell.length_b   1.000
_cell.length_c   1.000
_cell.angle_alpha   90.00
_cell.angle_beta   90.00
_cell.angle_gamma   90.00
#
_symmetry.space_group_name_H-M   'P 1'
#
loop_
_entity.id
_entity.type
_entity.pdbx_description
1 polymer ?
#
loop_
_entity_poly.entity_id
_entity_poly.type
_entity_poly.pdbx_seq_one_letter_code
_entity_poly.pdbx_strand_id
1 'polypeptide(L)' 'MSENKQRDTFIFYRSFKESMNDLSDADKLIMYEAISDYSLDMKEPELTGFPKALFSLIRPVLDANTKRWQNGCKGGA' A
#
# COMPACT_ATOMS: atom_id res chain seq x y z
N MET A 1 18.39 -19.35 2.32
CA MET A 1 18.09 -19.02 2.33
C MET A 1 17.21 -18.39 2.10
N SER A 2 16.63 -18.22 2.38
CA SER A 2 15.89 -17.67 2.04
C SER A 2 15.83 -16.59 1.94
N GLU A 3 15.77 -16.15 1.53
CA GLU A 3 15.80 -15.11 1.35
C GLU A 3 14.70 -14.39 1.18
N ASN A 4 13.60 -14.76 1.32
CA ASN A 4 12.43 -14.00 1.25
C ASN A 4 12.28 -13.20 2.46
N LYS A 5 12.69 -11.96 2.48
CA LYS A 5 12.40 -11.11 3.54
C LYS A 5 10.98 -10.73 3.46
N GLN A 6 10.23 -10.97 4.48
CA GLN A 6 8.85 -10.55 4.60
C GLN A 6 8.79 -9.15 5.17
N ARG A 7 8.04 -8.28 4.55
CA ARG A 7 7.90 -6.92 5.02
C ARG A 7 6.89 -6.86 6.15
N ASP A 8 7.31 -6.39 7.31
CA ASP A 8 6.45 -6.38 8.49
C ASP A 8 5.78 -5.03 8.73
N THR A 9 6.27 -3.99 8.11
CA THR A 9 5.71 -2.66 8.33
C THR A 9 5.67 -1.88 7.04
N PHE A 10 4.84 -0.86 7.02
CA PHE A 10 4.84 0.10 5.93
C PHE A 10 4.32 1.43 6.47
N ILE A 11 4.55 2.50 5.72
CA ILE A 11 4.14 3.82 6.15
C ILE A 11 2.74 4.12 5.64
N PHE A 12 1.83 4.44 6.57
CA PHE A 12 0.49 4.86 6.23
C PHE A 12 0.41 6.36 6.48
N TYR A 13 0.23 7.13 5.43
CA TYR A 13 0.30 8.58 5.52
C TYR A 13 -1.04 9.16 5.92
N ARG A 14 -0.97 10.30 6.63
CA ARG A 14 -2.18 11.04 6.98
C ARG A 14 -2.98 11.40 5.73
N SER A 15 -2.29 11.73 4.64
CA SER A 15 -2.99 12.07 3.40
C SER A 15 -3.85 10.93 2.88
N PHE A 16 -3.42 9.67 3.09
CA PHE A 16 -4.25 8.52 2.72
C PHE A 16 -5.54 8.54 3.52
N LYS A 17 -5.40 8.71 4.83
CA LYS A 17 -6.56 8.72 5.71
C LYS A 17 -7.54 9.82 5.33
N GLU A 18 -7.01 10.99 5.07
CA GLU A 18 -7.85 12.14 4.73
C GLU A 18 -8.57 11.96 3.41
N SER A 19 -7.89 11.37 2.42
CA SER A 19 -8.51 11.15 1.13
C SER A 19 -9.60 10.09 1.19
N MET A 20 -9.61 9.25 2.22
CA MET A 20 -10.61 8.22 2.38
C MET A 20 -11.78 8.63 3.26
N ASN A 21 -11.73 9.82 3.84
CA ASN A 21 -12.74 10.25 4.80
C ASN A 21 -14.16 10.24 4.27
N ASP A 22 -14.33 10.53 2.99
CA ASP A 22 -15.66 10.64 2.40
C ASP A 22 -16.19 9.32 1.84
N LEU A 23 -15.41 8.27 1.95
CA LEU A 23 -15.84 6.97 1.47
C LEU A 23 -16.83 6.33 2.44
N SER A 24 -17.66 5.43 1.92
CA SER A 24 -18.52 4.62 2.77
C SER A 24 -17.64 3.71 3.62
N ASP A 25 -18.22 3.17 4.69
CA ASP A 25 -17.47 2.24 5.53
C ASP A 25 -16.98 1.03 4.76
N ALA A 26 -17.80 0.52 3.85
CA ALA A 26 -17.40 -0.61 3.03
C ALA A 26 -16.21 -0.27 2.16
N ASP A 27 -16.24 0.91 1.53
CA ASP A 27 -15.14 1.32 0.67
C ASP A 27 -13.89 1.62 1.47
N LYS A 28 -14.04 2.17 2.67
CA LYS A 28 -12.89 2.39 3.54
C LYS A 28 -12.19 1.07 3.86
N LEU A 29 -12.96 0.06 4.20
CA LEU A 29 -12.37 -1.25 4.50
C LEU A 29 -11.63 -1.80 3.29
N ILE A 30 -12.25 -1.69 2.12
CA ILE A 30 -11.62 -2.15 0.88
C ILE A 30 -10.29 -1.43 0.66
N MET A 31 -10.25 -0.12 0.89
CA MET A 31 -9.04 0.66 0.71
C MET A 31 -7.96 0.30 1.72
N TYR A 32 -8.34 0.15 2.99
CA TYR A 32 -7.35 -0.23 4.01
C TYR A 32 -6.73 -1.58 3.68
N GLU A 33 -7.55 -2.53 3.26
CA GLU A 33 -7.05 -3.85 2.89
C GLU A 33 -6.17 -3.79 1.65
N ALA A 34 -6.60 -3.01 0.64
CA ALA A 34 -5.83 -2.90 -0.59
C ALA A 34 -4.46 -2.28 -0.32
N ILE A 35 -4.42 -1.22 0.46
CA ILE A 35 -3.17 -0.56 0.78
C ILE A 35 -2.26 -1.50 1.57
N SER A 36 -2.83 -2.21 2.54
CA SER A 36 -2.05 -3.14 3.37
C SER A 36 -1.51 -4.29 2.55
N ASP A 37 -2.38 -4.91 1.75
CA ASP A 37 -1.97 -6.06 0.95
C ASP A 37 -0.90 -5.69 -0.05
N TYR A 38 -1.08 -4.56 -0.70
CA TYR A 38 -0.10 -4.13 -1.70
C TYR A 38 1.23 -3.74 -1.06
N SER A 39 1.16 -3.05 0.08
CA SER A 39 2.38 -2.58 0.74
C SER A 39 3.17 -3.71 1.39
N LEU A 40 2.46 -4.62 2.04
CA LEU A 40 3.13 -5.69 2.78
C LEU A 40 3.51 -6.87 1.90
N ASP A 41 2.62 -7.25 0.98
CA ASP A 41 2.78 -8.49 0.22
C ASP A 41 2.90 -8.26 -1.27
N MET A 42 2.87 -7.02 -1.73
CA MET A 42 2.91 -6.67 -3.14
C MET A 42 1.77 -7.34 -3.91
N LYS A 43 0.66 -7.55 -3.22
CA LYS A 43 -0.49 -8.17 -3.83
C LYS A 43 -1.30 -7.11 -4.55
N GLU A 44 -1.50 -7.30 -5.84
CA GLU A 44 -2.24 -6.35 -6.65
C GLU A 44 -3.71 -6.39 -6.27
N PRO A 45 -4.31 -5.28 -5.84
CA PRO A 45 -5.72 -5.31 -5.43
C PRO A 45 -6.64 -5.31 -6.65
N GLU A 46 -7.78 -5.96 -6.50
CA GLU A 46 -8.82 -5.94 -7.52
C GLU A 46 -9.87 -4.96 -7.10
N LEU A 47 -9.79 -3.76 -7.61
CA LEU A 47 -10.67 -2.67 -7.21
C LEU A 47 -11.50 -2.20 -8.38
N THR A 48 -12.68 -1.66 -8.05
CA THR A 48 -13.56 -1.04 -9.05
C THR A 48 -14.10 0.26 -8.46
N GLY A 49 -14.60 1.13 -9.34
CA GLY A 49 -15.25 2.35 -8.91
C GLY A 49 -14.33 3.33 -8.23
N PHE A 50 -14.85 3.97 -7.21
CA PHE A 50 -14.14 4.99 -6.47
C PHE A 50 -12.85 4.47 -5.83
N PRO A 51 -12.87 3.31 -5.15
CA PRO A 51 -11.63 2.78 -4.58
C PRO A 51 -10.53 2.59 -5.60
N LYS A 52 -10.89 2.16 -6.80
CA LYS A 52 -9.89 1.98 -7.85
C LYS A 52 -9.25 3.31 -8.24
N ALA A 53 -10.07 4.35 -8.42
CA ALA A 53 -9.56 5.66 -8.79
C ALA A 53 -8.66 6.21 -7.69
N LEU A 54 -9.10 6.09 -6.45
CA LEU A 54 -8.33 6.60 -5.33
C LEU A 54 -7.02 5.84 -5.16
N PHE A 55 -7.06 4.52 -5.30
CA PHE A 55 -5.83 3.72 -5.19
C PHE A 55 -4.82 4.12 -6.27
N SER A 56 -5.29 4.47 -7.46
CA SER A 56 -4.41 4.91 -8.53
C SER A 56 -3.61 6.16 -8.15
N LEU A 57 -4.20 7.03 -7.32
CA LEU A 57 -3.51 8.22 -6.85
C LEU A 57 -2.50 7.89 -5.74
N ILE A 58 -2.79 6.86 -4.96
CA ILE A 58 -1.93 6.47 -3.84
C ILE A 58 -0.79 5.58 -4.30
N ARG A 59 -1.00 4.79 -5.34
CA ARG A 59 -0.05 3.79 -5.80
C ARG A 59 1.38 4.32 -5.98
N PRO A 60 1.61 5.48 -6.60
CA PRO A 60 2.99 5.94 -6.78
C PRO A 60 3.75 6.12 -5.46
N VAL A 61 3.04 6.57 -4.42
CA VAL A 61 3.67 6.73 -3.11
C VAL A 61 4.02 5.37 -2.52
N LEU A 62 3.11 4.40 -2.64
CA LEU A 62 3.36 3.06 -2.15
C LEU A 62 4.53 2.42 -2.90
N ASP A 63 4.58 2.61 -4.21
CA ASP A 63 5.65 2.04 -5.02
C ASP A 63 7.00 2.64 -4.64
N ALA A 64 7.04 3.95 -4.41
CA ALA A 64 8.28 4.61 -4.00
C ALA A 64 8.78 4.05 -2.67
N ASN A 65 7.86 3.85 -1.73
CA ASN A 65 8.23 3.32 -0.42
C ASN A 65 8.66 1.87 -0.51
N THR A 66 8.01 1.09 -1.35
CA THR A 66 8.40 -0.31 -1.56
C THR A 66 9.80 -0.37 -2.14
N LYS A 67 10.09 0.50 -3.09
CA LYS A 67 11.41 0.53 -3.69
C LYS A 67 12.47 0.89 -2.67
N ARG A 68 12.18 1.86 -1.80
CA ARG A 68 13.10 2.22 -0.72
C ARG A 68 13.35 1.05 0.22
N TRP A 69 12.28 0.34 0.57
CA TRP A 69 12.40 -0.82 1.43
C TRP A 69 13.27 -1.90 0.77
N GLN A 70 13.02 -2.16 -0.52
CA GLN A 70 13.78 -3.14 -1.25
C GLN A 70 15.27 -2.75 -1.33
N ASN A 71 15.52 -1.49 -1.58
CA ASN A 71 16.89 -1.00 -1.65
C ASN A 71 17.58 -1.12 -0.29
N GLY A 72 16.86 -0.85 0.77
CA GLY A 72 17.41 -1.02 2.12
C GLY A 72 17.74 -2.46 2.41
N CYS A 73 16.89 -3.38 2.01
CA CYS A 73 17.17 -4.79 2.22
C CYS A 73 18.37 -5.26 1.42
N LYS A 74 18.52 -4.74 0.20
CA LYS A 74 19.65 -5.10 -0.60
C LYS A 74 20.90 -4.49 -0.11
N GLY A 75 20.81 -3.22 0.23
CA GLY A 75 21.97 -2.52 0.66
C GLY A 75 22.39 -2.90 1.99
N GLY A 76 21.52 -3.43 2.70
CA GLY A 76 21.65 -3.69 4.04
C GLY A 76 22.88 -4.21 4.36
N ALA A 77 23.49 -4.25 3.56
CA ALA A 77 24.69 -4.68 3.87
C ALA A 77 25.24 -4.14 5.01
#